data_3165eb0a5fd99e41ed4d47ffef65f7ab
#
_entry.id   3165eb0a5fd99e41ed4d47ffef65f7ab
#
_cell.length_a   1.000
_cell.length_b   1.000
_cell.length_c   1.000
_cell.angle_alpha   90.00
_cell.angle_beta   90.00
_cell.angle_gamma   90.00
#
_symmetry.space_group_name_H-M   'P 1'
#
loop_
_entity.id
_entity.type
_entity.pdbx_description
1 polymer ?
#
loop_
_entity_poly.entity_id
_entity_poly.type
_entity_poly.pdbx_seq_one_letter_code
_entity_poly.pdbx_strand_id
1 'polypeptide(L)'
;MAIDLRSDTVTRPTPAMRRAMAEAEVGDDVLDGDPTVRRLEARVAELLGKERALFFPSGTMANQAGVWLLSRPGTEILLDAGAHIIHYEGAGAAALSGVQVRPVLGRGAVLDVEALRAAIRPASPFVPRASAVCFENTHNGAGGKITPVGELRAMRDVAREHGLSVHLDGARLWNASVASGTALADFAACADTVMVSFSKGLGAPVGAALAGTRELMDEGWQVRKRFGGGMRQSGILAAAALHALDVQLPCLAADHARAAAFARAVDGAGDARVVPPDTNIVMIDLPPGRDAFAAVRAAADAGVLLSPWSPTRIRAVFHLDVDDESAKMAADVVGDVLGARGI
;
A
#
# COMPACT_ATOMS: atom_id res chain seq x y z
N MET A 1 -9.45 18.57 -18.85
CA MET A 1 -9.74 17.40 -18.01
C MET A 1 -9.16 17.71 -16.64
N ALA A 2 -9.81 17.39 -15.51
CA ALA A 2 -9.25 17.70 -14.21
C ALA A 2 -8.00 16.87 -13.93
N ILE A 3 -7.01 17.46 -13.25
CA ILE A 3 -5.83 16.74 -12.77
C ILE A 3 -6.20 16.04 -11.47
N ASP A 4 -6.20 14.71 -11.48
CA ASP A 4 -6.67 13.91 -10.34
C ASP A 4 -5.51 13.40 -9.48
N LEU A 5 -5.26 14.05 -8.35
CA LEU A 5 -4.25 13.72 -7.36
C LEU A 5 -4.84 13.09 -6.08
N ARG A 6 -6.07 12.59 -6.12
CA ARG A 6 -6.73 12.01 -4.93
C ARG A 6 -6.06 10.73 -4.45
N SER A 7 -5.66 9.87 -5.39
CA SER A 7 -5.04 8.57 -5.10
C SER A 7 -4.43 7.98 -6.37
N ASP A 8 -3.36 7.17 -6.23
CA ASP A 8 -2.85 6.34 -7.32
C ASP A 8 -3.79 5.17 -7.70
N THR A 9 -4.88 4.97 -6.98
CA THR A 9 -5.95 4.01 -7.33
C THR A 9 -6.89 4.52 -8.43
N VAL A 10 -6.79 5.80 -8.83
CA VAL A 10 -7.57 6.35 -9.94
C VAL A 10 -6.95 6.08 -11.31
N THR A 11 -5.72 5.54 -11.33
CA THR A 11 -5.00 5.19 -12.56
C THR A 11 -5.80 4.27 -13.47
N ARG A 12 -5.63 4.48 -14.78
CA ARG A 12 -6.33 3.71 -15.81
C ARG A 12 -5.34 2.84 -16.57
N PRO A 13 -5.73 1.61 -16.94
CA PRO A 13 -4.87 0.75 -17.75
C PRO A 13 -4.54 1.41 -19.09
N THR A 14 -3.26 1.46 -19.43
CA THR A 14 -2.76 2.04 -20.66
C THR A 14 -3.29 1.28 -21.90
N PRO A 15 -3.26 1.88 -23.12
CA PRO A 15 -3.63 1.14 -24.33
C PRO A 15 -2.80 -0.13 -24.56
N ALA A 16 -1.51 -0.13 -24.19
CA ALA A 16 -0.65 -1.31 -24.29
C ALA A 16 -1.08 -2.40 -23.28
N MET A 17 -1.37 -2.01 -22.04
CA MET A 17 -1.90 -2.91 -21.02
C MET A 17 -3.23 -3.53 -21.43
N ARG A 18 -4.15 -2.73 -22.01
CA ARG A 18 -5.44 -3.23 -22.55
C ARG A 18 -5.25 -4.25 -23.67
N ARG A 19 -4.28 -4.06 -24.56
CA ARG A 19 -3.92 -5.06 -25.59
C ARG A 19 -3.39 -6.35 -24.95
N ALA A 20 -2.47 -6.25 -23.98
CA ALA A 20 -1.99 -7.41 -23.26
C ALA A 20 -3.11 -8.22 -22.58
N MET A 21 -4.12 -7.50 -22.01
CA MET A 21 -5.32 -8.14 -21.46
C MET A 21 -6.15 -8.87 -22.52
N ALA A 22 -6.36 -8.25 -23.69
CA ALA A 22 -7.17 -8.81 -24.76
C ALA A 22 -6.51 -10.04 -25.42
N GLU A 23 -5.20 -10.10 -25.43
CA GLU A 23 -4.37 -11.16 -26.04
C GLU A 23 -3.92 -12.22 -25.04
N ALA A 24 -4.35 -12.11 -23.77
CA ALA A 24 -3.90 -13.00 -22.70
C ALA A 24 -4.31 -14.46 -22.95
N GLU A 25 -3.37 -15.37 -22.83
CA GLU A 25 -3.67 -16.80 -22.75
C GLU A 25 -4.37 -17.08 -21.42
N VAL A 26 -5.50 -17.78 -21.46
CA VAL A 26 -6.33 -18.02 -20.27
C VAL A 26 -6.67 -19.49 -20.07
N GLY A 27 -6.94 -19.84 -18.83
CA GLY A 27 -7.44 -21.15 -18.41
C GLY A 27 -8.26 -21.02 -17.13
N ASP A 28 -8.90 -22.09 -16.68
CA ASP A 28 -9.62 -22.08 -15.40
C ASP A 28 -8.64 -22.18 -14.22
N ASP A 29 -8.46 -21.08 -13.47
CA ASP A 29 -7.53 -21.00 -12.33
C ASP A 29 -7.84 -22.03 -11.23
N VAL A 30 -9.08 -22.52 -11.15
CA VAL A 30 -9.53 -23.46 -10.12
C VAL A 30 -9.38 -24.92 -10.55
N LEU A 31 -9.54 -25.24 -11.82
CA LEU A 31 -9.44 -26.61 -12.35
C LEU A 31 -8.00 -26.94 -12.77
N ASP A 32 -7.60 -26.45 -13.95
CA ASP A 32 -6.31 -26.81 -14.56
C ASP A 32 -5.24 -25.75 -14.35
N GLY A 33 -5.65 -24.58 -13.82
CA GLY A 33 -4.84 -23.38 -13.64
C GLY A 33 -4.80 -22.48 -14.87
N ASP A 34 -4.78 -21.17 -14.63
CA ASP A 34 -4.62 -20.16 -15.66
C ASP A 34 -3.13 -19.93 -15.95
N PRO A 35 -2.66 -20.09 -17.21
CA PRO A 35 -1.23 -19.99 -17.52
C PRO A 35 -0.67 -18.59 -17.27
N THR A 36 -1.44 -17.54 -17.49
CA THR A 36 -1.00 -16.16 -17.28
C THR A 36 -0.97 -15.81 -15.79
N VAL A 37 -1.93 -16.31 -14.99
CA VAL A 37 -1.89 -16.20 -13.53
C VAL A 37 -0.66 -16.89 -12.97
N ARG A 38 -0.36 -18.12 -13.40
CA ARG A 38 0.85 -18.84 -12.96
C ARG A 38 2.14 -18.09 -13.27
N ARG A 39 2.23 -17.46 -14.45
CA ARG A 39 3.40 -16.62 -14.81
C ARG A 39 3.52 -15.42 -13.89
N LEU A 40 2.41 -14.73 -13.57
CA LEU A 40 2.40 -13.62 -12.64
C LEU A 40 2.82 -14.05 -11.23
N GLU A 41 2.25 -15.12 -10.72
CA GLU A 41 2.56 -15.66 -9.39
C GLU A 41 4.05 -16.06 -9.29
N ALA A 42 4.59 -16.74 -10.30
CA ALA A 42 6.02 -17.07 -10.37
C ALA A 42 6.91 -15.81 -10.41
N ARG A 43 6.55 -14.81 -11.23
CA ARG A 43 7.29 -13.55 -11.33
C ARG A 43 7.31 -12.78 -10.02
N VAL A 44 6.19 -12.72 -9.30
CA VAL A 44 6.11 -12.06 -8.00
C VAL A 44 6.92 -12.81 -6.95
N ALA A 45 6.84 -14.14 -6.92
CA ALA A 45 7.64 -14.95 -6.01
C ALA A 45 9.15 -14.71 -6.23
N GLU A 46 9.62 -14.68 -7.49
CA GLU A 46 10.98 -14.36 -7.86
C GLU A 46 11.41 -12.97 -7.37
N LEU A 47 10.62 -11.93 -7.66
CA LEU A 47 10.94 -10.53 -7.29
C LEU A 47 11.01 -10.34 -5.77
N LEU A 48 10.17 -11.03 -5.02
CA LEU A 48 10.13 -10.97 -3.56
C LEU A 48 11.06 -11.98 -2.88
N GLY A 49 11.76 -12.85 -3.64
CA GLY A 49 12.57 -13.91 -3.06
C GLY A 49 11.77 -14.86 -2.16
N LYS A 50 10.51 -15.12 -2.47
CA LYS A 50 9.62 -16.04 -1.76
C LYS A 50 9.44 -17.32 -2.54
N GLU A 51 9.07 -18.41 -1.85
CA GLU A 51 8.91 -19.72 -2.48
C GLU A 51 7.68 -19.78 -3.41
N ARG A 52 6.64 -19.01 -3.09
CA ARG A 52 5.38 -18.98 -3.84
C ARG A 52 4.65 -17.66 -3.64
N ALA A 53 3.85 -17.28 -4.64
CA ALA A 53 2.87 -16.20 -4.53
C ALA A 53 1.52 -16.67 -5.05
N LEU A 54 0.45 -15.98 -4.63
CA LEU A 54 -0.93 -16.18 -5.09
C LEU A 54 -1.51 -14.85 -5.55
N PHE A 55 -2.20 -14.85 -6.69
CA PHE A 55 -2.93 -13.69 -7.21
C PHE A 55 -4.28 -13.53 -6.52
N PHE A 56 -4.57 -12.31 -6.08
CA PHE A 56 -5.83 -11.92 -5.42
C PHE A 56 -6.52 -10.80 -6.18
N PRO A 57 -7.86 -10.71 -6.16
CA PRO A 57 -8.60 -9.63 -6.82
C PRO A 57 -8.38 -8.26 -6.18
N SER A 58 -7.99 -8.19 -4.91
CA SER A 58 -7.75 -6.91 -4.21
C SER A 58 -6.66 -7.02 -3.14
N GLY A 59 -6.03 -5.88 -2.82
CA GLY A 59 -5.07 -5.78 -1.72
C GLY A 59 -5.70 -6.10 -0.37
N THR A 60 -6.92 -5.62 -0.12
CA THR A 60 -7.67 -5.93 1.10
C THR A 60 -7.82 -7.45 1.30
N MET A 61 -8.24 -8.18 0.26
CA MET A 61 -8.38 -9.64 0.38
C MET A 61 -7.04 -10.31 0.64
N ALA A 62 -5.96 -9.86 0.00
CA ALA A 62 -4.62 -10.41 0.21
C ALA A 62 -4.09 -10.13 1.62
N ASN A 63 -4.29 -8.91 2.16
CA ASN A 63 -3.96 -8.58 3.55
C ASN A 63 -4.76 -9.44 4.54
N GLN A 64 -6.07 -9.54 4.34
CA GLN A 64 -6.92 -10.35 5.22
C GLN A 64 -6.56 -11.84 5.14
N ALA A 65 -6.13 -12.36 3.99
CA ALA A 65 -5.59 -13.71 3.88
C ALA A 65 -4.26 -13.84 4.63
N GLY A 66 -3.36 -12.86 4.53
CA GLY A 66 -2.11 -12.84 5.30
C GLY A 66 -2.36 -12.84 6.82
N VAL A 67 -3.27 -12.01 7.30
CA VAL A 67 -3.69 -12.00 8.72
C VAL A 67 -4.29 -13.35 9.14
N TRP A 68 -5.18 -13.92 8.33
CA TRP A 68 -5.76 -15.25 8.60
C TRP A 68 -4.70 -16.34 8.78
N LEU A 69 -3.73 -16.38 7.86
CA LEU A 69 -2.69 -17.42 7.87
C LEU A 69 -1.77 -17.33 9.09
N LEU A 70 -1.53 -16.13 9.60
CA LEU A 70 -0.57 -15.86 10.69
C LEU A 70 -1.23 -15.69 12.07
N SER A 71 -2.55 -15.87 12.17
CA SER A 71 -3.27 -15.67 13.42
C SER A 71 -4.27 -16.80 13.71
N ARG A 72 -4.89 -16.75 14.88
CA ARG A 72 -5.97 -17.66 15.27
C ARG A 72 -7.06 -16.87 15.98
N PRO A 73 -8.33 -17.26 15.88
CA PRO A 73 -9.41 -16.61 16.61
C PRO A 73 -9.10 -16.52 18.12
N GLY A 74 -9.41 -15.37 18.72
CA GLY A 74 -9.13 -15.09 20.13
C GLY A 74 -7.69 -14.64 20.44
N THR A 75 -6.83 -14.51 19.43
CA THR A 75 -5.50 -13.87 19.57
C THR A 75 -5.55 -12.38 19.21
N GLU A 76 -4.45 -11.68 19.36
CA GLU A 76 -4.31 -10.29 18.87
C GLU A 76 -3.20 -10.17 17.83
N ILE A 77 -3.36 -9.17 16.94
CA ILE A 77 -2.32 -8.71 16.04
C ILE A 77 -1.90 -7.30 16.40
N LEU A 78 -0.59 -7.00 16.32
CA LEU A 78 -0.01 -5.70 16.58
C LEU A 78 0.26 -5.00 15.25
N LEU A 79 -0.07 -3.72 15.15
CA LEU A 79 0.23 -2.92 13.97
C LEU A 79 0.27 -1.43 14.33
N ASP A 80 0.82 -0.62 13.42
CA ASP A 80 0.82 0.83 13.59
C ASP A 80 -0.61 1.36 13.72
N ALA A 81 -0.81 2.37 14.59
CA ALA A 81 -2.12 2.96 14.84
C ALA A 81 -2.74 3.62 13.60
N GLY A 82 -1.94 4.03 12.60
CA GLY A 82 -2.39 4.59 11.33
C GLY A 82 -2.42 3.58 10.18
N ALA A 83 -2.21 2.27 10.43
CA ALA A 83 -2.12 1.26 9.40
C ALA A 83 -3.43 1.08 8.61
N HIS A 84 -3.29 0.77 7.30
CA HIS A 84 -4.42 0.54 6.39
C HIS A 84 -5.36 -0.57 6.87
N ILE A 85 -4.81 -1.67 7.37
CA ILE A 85 -5.56 -2.84 7.84
C ILE A 85 -6.59 -2.48 8.93
N ILE A 86 -6.27 -1.52 9.81
CA ILE A 86 -7.19 -1.11 10.88
C ILE A 86 -8.26 -0.13 10.39
N HIS A 87 -7.90 0.79 9.45
CA HIS A 87 -8.79 1.91 9.13
C HIS A 87 -9.63 1.71 7.87
N TYR A 88 -9.14 0.94 6.88
CA TYR A 88 -9.70 0.95 5.53
C TYR A 88 -10.13 -0.42 5.01
N GLU A 89 -10.10 -1.46 5.85
CA GLU A 89 -10.43 -2.83 5.44
C GLU A 89 -11.72 -3.39 6.10
N GLY A 90 -12.62 -2.48 6.50
CA GLY A 90 -13.97 -2.85 6.95
C GLY A 90 -13.99 -3.75 8.19
N ALA A 91 -13.04 -3.59 9.12
CA ALA A 91 -12.86 -4.45 10.29
C ALA A 91 -12.60 -5.95 9.92
N GLY A 92 -12.04 -6.19 8.73
CA GLY A 92 -11.84 -7.54 8.17
C GLY A 92 -11.06 -8.47 9.10
N ALA A 93 -10.03 -7.99 9.77
CA ALA A 93 -9.23 -8.78 10.70
C ALA A 93 -10.08 -9.36 11.86
N ALA A 94 -10.99 -8.56 12.41
CA ALA A 94 -11.91 -9.04 13.44
C ALA A 94 -13.01 -9.94 12.86
N ALA A 95 -13.61 -9.53 11.74
CA ALA A 95 -14.75 -10.23 11.15
C ALA A 95 -14.39 -11.57 10.51
N LEU A 96 -13.22 -11.66 9.85
CA LEU A 96 -12.80 -12.86 9.12
C LEU A 96 -11.89 -13.75 9.97
N SER A 97 -10.88 -13.18 10.63
CA SER A 97 -9.88 -13.91 11.39
C SER A 97 -10.23 -14.06 12.88
N GLY A 98 -11.24 -13.33 13.38
CA GLY A 98 -11.64 -13.38 14.80
C GLY A 98 -10.56 -12.86 15.76
N VAL A 99 -9.68 -11.97 15.28
CA VAL A 99 -8.57 -11.43 16.08
C VAL A 99 -8.89 -10.05 16.62
N GLN A 100 -8.34 -9.75 17.78
CA GLN A 100 -8.28 -8.38 18.27
C GLN A 100 -7.19 -7.62 17.52
N VAL A 101 -7.52 -6.44 17.00
CA VAL A 101 -6.53 -5.53 16.44
C VAL A 101 -6.05 -4.60 17.56
N ARG A 102 -4.73 -4.55 17.78
CA ARG A 102 -4.13 -3.68 18.79
C ARG A 102 -3.24 -2.63 18.13
N PRO A 103 -3.71 -1.38 18.06
CA PRO A 103 -2.93 -0.29 17.51
C PRO A 103 -1.74 0.05 18.42
N VAL A 104 -0.59 0.30 17.83
CA VAL A 104 0.66 0.70 18.50
C VAL A 104 1.08 2.06 17.95
N LEU A 105 1.33 3.00 18.83
CA LEU A 105 1.84 4.32 18.47
C LEU A 105 3.37 4.27 18.45
N GLY A 106 3.95 4.33 17.27
CA GLY A 106 5.37 4.51 17.05
C GLY A 106 5.78 5.98 17.03
N ARG A 107 7.08 6.23 17.03
CA ARG A 107 7.63 7.57 16.85
C ARG A 107 7.56 7.96 15.36
N GLY A 108 7.17 9.20 15.08
CA GLY A 108 7.11 9.72 13.71
C GLY A 108 6.03 9.11 12.83
N ALA A 109 4.92 8.67 13.42
CA ALA A 109 3.73 8.12 12.77
C ALA A 109 3.97 6.80 12.01
N VAL A 110 4.98 6.03 12.39
CA VAL A 110 5.20 4.63 11.96
C VAL A 110 5.66 3.80 13.14
N LEU A 111 5.31 2.52 13.14
CA LEU A 111 5.77 1.56 14.14
C LEU A 111 7.30 1.51 14.17
N ASP A 112 7.88 1.50 15.37
CA ASP A 112 9.32 1.35 15.61
C ASP A 112 9.62 0.21 16.57
N VAL A 113 10.91 -0.16 16.68
CA VAL A 113 11.39 -1.28 17.50
C VAL A 113 11.01 -1.14 18.97
N GLU A 114 11.14 0.07 19.54
CA GLU A 114 10.87 0.29 20.97
C GLU A 114 9.36 0.24 21.26
N ALA A 115 8.56 0.85 20.39
CA ALA A 115 7.11 0.80 20.51
C ALA A 115 6.57 -0.62 20.35
N LEU A 116 7.11 -1.40 19.40
CA LEU A 116 6.76 -2.80 19.22
C LEU A 116 7.10 -3.62 20.47
N ARG A 117 8.34 -3.50 20.99
CA ARG A 117 8.79 -4.22 22.19
C ARG A 117 7.91 -3.89 23.41
N ALA A 118 7.58 -2.63 23.62
CA ALA A 118 6.71 -2.18 24.70
C ALA A 118 5.25 -2.66 24.56
N ALA A 119 4.81 -2.88 23.32
CA ALA A 119 3.45 -3.37 23.05
C ALA A 119 3.31 -4.87 23.31
N ILE A 120 4.35 -5.67 23.24
CA ILE A 120 4.28 -7.12 23.45
C ILE A 120 4.08 -7.40 24.95
N ARG A 121 2.94 -8.00 25.28
CA ARG A 121 2.57 -8.30 26.67
C ARG A 121 3.03 -9.69 27.07
N PRO A 122 3.44 -9.87 28.36
CA PRO A 122 3.67 -11.22 28.89
C PRO A 122 2.42 -12.09 28.76
N ALA A 123 2.61 -13.40 28.65
CA ALA A 123 1.51 -14.35 28.66
C ALA A 123 0.69 -14.23 29.95
N SER A 124 -0.64 -14.16 29.81
CA SER A 124 -1.56 -14.02 30.93
C SER A 124 -2.91 -14.64 30.54
N PRO A 125 -3.64 -15.27 31.48
CA PRO A 125 -4.97 -15.78 31.20
C PRO A 125 -6.04 -14.69 30.99
N PHE A 126 -5.71 -13.44 31.28
CA PHE A 126 -6.66 -12.33 31.25
C PHE A 126 -6.56 -11.46 29.98
N VAL A 127 -5.56 -11.70 29.14
CA VAL A 127 -5.34 -10.90 27.92
C VAL A 127 -5.09 -11.80 26.71
N PRO A 128 -5.55 -11.43 25.51
CA PRO A 128 -5.28 -12.22 24.33
C PRO A 128 -3.76 -12.28 24.08
N ARG A 129 -3.30 -13.46 23.63
CA ARG A 129 -1.90 -13.64 23.21
C ARG A 129 -1.70 -12.96 21.86
N ALA A 130 -0.64 -12.21 21.71
CA ALA A 130 -0.21 -11.73 20.40
C ALA A 130 0.20 -12.93 19.51
N SER A 131 -0.24 -12.93 18.25
CA SER A 131 0.08 -13.96 17.26
C SER A 131 0.95 -13.43 16.12
N ALA A 132 0.72 -12.19 15.72
CA ALA A 132 1.45 -11.58 14.63
C ALA A 132 1.65 -10.07 14.83
N VAL A 133 2.61 -9.53 14.11
CA VAL A 133 2.77 -8.10 13.87
C VAL A 133 2.61 -7.83 12.37
N CYS A 134 1.87 -6.75 12.02
CA CYS A 134 1.70 -6.31 10.64
C CYS A 134 2.45 -5.01 10.43
N PHE A 135 3.41 -5.01 9.50
CA PHE A 135 4.11 -3.82 9.03
C PHE A 135 3.41 -3.27 7.79
N GLU A 136 3.58 -1.99 7.52
CA GLU A 136 3.13 -1.37 6.27
C GLU A 136 4.27 -0.56 5.64
N ASN A 137 4.60 -0.82 4.37
CA ASN A 137 5.66 -0.12 3.64
C ASN A 137 5.32 0.01 2.12
N THR A 138 5.25 1.26 1.57
CA THR A 138 5.32 2.54 2.28
C THR A 138 4.09 2.77 3.12
N HIS A 139 4.21 3.47 4.25
CA HIS A 139 3.11 3.68 5.18
C HIS A 139 2.17 4.78 4.66
N ASN A 140 0.94 4.42 4.28
CA ASN A 140 -0.03 5.33 3.67
C ASN A 140 -0.44 6.48 4.61
N GLY A 141 -0.76 6.16 5.87
CA GLY A 141 -1.17 7.13 6.88
C GLY A 141 -0.09 8.16 7.23
N ALA A 142 1.18 7.77 7.10
CA ALA A 142 2.33 8.63 7.32
C ALA A 142 2.81 9.37 6.06
N GLY A 143 1.99 9.42 4.99
CA GLY A 143 2.34 10.13 3.76
C GLY A 143 3.30 9.38 2.84
N GLY A 144 3.19 8.06 2.79
CA GLY A 144 4.04 7.23 1.93
C GLY A 144 5.46 7.06 2.46
N LYS A 145 5.63 7.21 3.78
CA LYS A 145 6.94 7.10 4.44
C LYS A 145 7.52 5.69 4.29
N ILE A 146 8.82 5.64 4.00
CA ILE A 146 9.57 4.40 3.91
C ILE A 146 10.12 4.05 5.30
N THR A 147 9.81 2.83 5.77
CA THR A 147 10.54 2.23 6.89
C THR A 147 11.79 1.57 6.33
N PRO A 148 13.00 1.99 6.73
CA PRO A 148 14.24 1.41 6.25
C PRO A 148 14.32 -0.09 6.53
N VAL A 149 14.95 -0.86 5.62
CA VAL A 149 15.05 -2.32 5.77
C VAL A 149 15.76 -2.76 7.05
N GLY A 150 16.71 -1.97 7.54
CA GLY A 150 17.38 -2.23 8.83
C GLY A 150 16.42 -2.17 10.02
N GLU A 151 15.50 -1.22 10.01
CA GLU A 151 14.45 -1.09 11.03
C GLU A 151 13.44 -2.24 10.95
N LEU A 152 12.99 -2.60 9.74
CA LEU A 152 12.12 -3.76 9.55
C LEU A 152 12.78 -5.05 10.02
N ARG A 153 14.09 -5.24 9.78
CA ARG A 153 14.85 -6.40 10.29
C ARG A 153 14.87 -6.42 11.82
N ALA A 154 15.15 -5.28 12.44
CA ALA A 154 15.17 -5.18 13.90
C ALA A 154 13.80 -5.47 14.52
N MET A 155 12.71 -4.94 13.95
CA MET A 155 11.34 -5.25 14.38
C MET A 155 10.97 -6.72 14.17
N ARG A 156 11.37 -7.32 13.03
CA ARG A 156 11.20 -8.77 12.79
C ARG A 156 11.92 -9.61 13.86
N ASP A 157 13.15 -9.22 14.23
CA ASP A 157 13.93 -9.95 15.22
C ASP A 157 13.25 -9.89 16.59
N VAL A 158 12.70 -8.73 16.98
CA VAL A 158 11.84 -8.61 18.18
C VAL A 158 10.60 -9.50 18.07
N ALA A 159 9.92 -9.53 16.94
CA ALA A 159 8.76 -10.41 16.75
C ALA A 159 9.15 -11.89 16.95
N ARG A 160 10.27 -12.33 16.37
CA ARG A 160 10.78 -13.71 16.48
C ARG A 160 11.19 -14.07 17.90
N GLU A 161 11.83 -13.16 18.64
CA GLU A 161 12.16 -13.34 20.08
C GLU A 161 10.93 -13.69 20.90
N HIS A 162 9.77 -13.19 20.51
CA HIS A 162 8.49 -13.40 21.19
C HIS A 162 7.56 -14.44 20.51
N GLY A 163 8.04 -15.14 19.49
CA GLY A 163 7.29 -16.15 18.76
C GLY A 163 6.11 -15.59 17.96
N LEU A 164 6.21 -14.34 17.50
CA LEU A 164 5.23 -13.70 16.65
C LEU A 164 5.58 -13.90 15.18
N SER A 165 4.56 -14.11 14.36
CA SER A 165 4.67 -14.06 12.90
C SER A 165 4.66 -12.62 12.40
N VAL A 166 5.15 -12.39 11.17
CA VAL A 166 5.21 -11.07 10.55
C VAL A 166 4.50 -11.05 9.21
N HIS A 167 3.52 -10.15 9.06
CA HIS A 167 2.91 -9.79 7.79
C HIS A 167 3.41 -8.42 7.33
N LEU A 168 3.74 -8.28 6.04
CA LEU A 168 4.08 -7.00 5.42
C LEU A 168 2.98 -6.59 4.43
N ASP A 169 2.22 -5.56 4.77
CA ASP A 169 1.41 -4.83 3.81
C ASP A 169 2.35 -3.99 2.92
N GLY A 170 2.63 -4.52 1.75
CA GLY A 170 3.47 -3.93 0.73
C GLY A 170 2.67 -3.29 -0.40
N ALA A 171 1.49 -2.70 -0.11
CA ALA A 171 0.63 -2.10 -1.13
C ALA A 171 1.35 -1.08 -2.03
N ARG A 172 2.43 -0.45 -1.51
CA ARG A 172 3.35 0.42 -2.25
C ARG A 172 4.82 0.02 -2.06
N LEU A 173 5.10 -1.27 -1.89
CA LEU A 173 6.47 -1.76 -1.73
C LEU A 173 7.33 -1.50 -2.97
N TRP A 174 6.71 -1.49 -4.16
CA TRP A 174 7.34 -1.07 -5.41
C TRP A 174 7.93 0.34 -5.31
N ASN A 175 7.15 1.29 -4.76
CA ASN A 175 7.59 2.66 -4.52
C ASN A 175 8.75 2.71 -3.50
N ALA A 176 8.66 1.96 -2.41
CA ALA A 176 9.73 1.89 -1.41
C ALA A 176 11.04 1.39 -2.03
N SER A 177 10.99 0.33 -2.84
CA SER A 177 12.15 -0.25 -3.52
C SER A 177 12.78 0.75 -4.51
N VAL A 178 11.97 1.36 -5.38
CA VAL A 178 12.45 2.33 -6.38
C VAL A 178 13.06 3.57 -5.72
N ALA A 179 12.45 4.10 -4.67
CA ALA A 179 12.93 5.31 -4.01
C ALA A 179 14.20 5.09 -3.18
N SER A 180 14.30 3.95 -2.49
CA SER A 180 15.42 3.66 -1.59
C SER A 180 16.59 2.91 -2.27
N GLY A 181 16.36 2.33 -3.46
CA GLY A 181 17.31 1.42 -4.12
C GLY A 181 17.45 0.07 -3.41
N THR A 182 16.65 -0.20 -2.38
CA THR A 182 16.65 -1.48 -1.66
C THR A 182 15.90 -2.53 -2.48
N ALA A 183 16.48 -3.72 -2.63
CA ALA A 183 15.85 -4.81 -3.37
C ALA A 183 14.52 -5.24 -2.70
N LEU A 184 13.52 -5.58 -3.50
CA LEU A 184 12.22 -6.07 -3.02
C LEU A 184 12.38 -7.30 -2.13
N ALA A 185 13.28 -8.22 -2.48
CA ALA A 185 13.60 -9.42 -1.70
C ALA A 185 14.14 -9.09 -0.31
N ASP A 186 14.91 -8.00 -0.14
CA ASP A 186 15.42 -7.57 1.16
C ASP A 186 14.30 -7.10 2.10
N PHE A 187 13.34 -6.35 1.58
CA PHE A 187 12.13 -5.99 2.32
C PHE A 187 11.29 -7.23 2.66
N ALA A 188 11.06 -8.07 1.66
CA ALA A 188 10.25 -9.28 1.81
C ALA A 188 10.87 -10.27 2.81
N ALA A 189 12.19 -10.35 2.92
CA ALA A 189 12.87 -11.19 3.90
C ALA A 189 12.57 -10.80 5.37
N CYS A 190 12.00 -9.61 5.59
CA CYS A 190 11.60 -9.15 6.92
C CYS A 190 10.24 -9.68 7.39
N ALA A 191 9.50 -10.45 6.57
CA ALA A 191 8.16 -10.93 6.89
C ALA A 191 7.94 -12.38 6.46
N ASP A 192 7.01 -13.07 7.10
CA ASP A 192 6.60 -14.44 6.73
C ASP A 192 5.67 -14.41 5.51
N THR A 193 4.76 -13.44 5.47
CA THR A 193 3.92 -13.15 4.30
C THR A 193 4.04 -11.70 3.87
N VAL A 194 4.03 -11.46 2.55
CA VAL A 194 4.12 -10.12 1.94
C VAL A 194 3.00 -9.94 0.93
N MET A 195 2.18 -8.92 1.11
CA MET A 195 1.23 -8.48 0.10
C MET A 195 1.84 -7.38 -0.77
N VAL A 196 1.56 -7.41 -2.08
CA VAL A 196 1.89 -6.33 -3.03
C VAL A 196 0.69 -6.03 -3.93
N SER A 197 0.49 -4.76 -4.27
CA SER A 197 -0.65 -4.31 -5.10
C SER A 197 -0.20 -3.93 -6.51
N PHE A 198 -1.00 -4.27 -7.53
CA PHE A 198 -0.79 -3.86 -8.92
C PHE A 198 -1.70 -2.70 -9.33
N SER A 199 -2.80 -2.48 -8.60
CA SER A 199 -3.85 -1.51 -8.94
C SER A 199 -3.67 -0.16 -8.25
N LYS A 200 -2.45 0.34 -8.22
CA LYS A 200 -2.04 1.65 -7.73
C LYS A 200 -1.07 2.31 -8.72
N GLY A 201 0.10 2.75 -8.29
CA GLY A 201 1.10 3.38 -9.17
C GLY A 201 1.50 2.55 -10.39
N LEU A 202 1.40 1.22 -10.33
CA LEU A 202 1.62 0.34 -11.48
C LEU A 202 0.50 0.39 -12.53
N GLY A 203 -0.69 0.90 -12.21
CA GLY A 203 -1.76 1.17 -13.16
C GLY A 203 -2.56 -0.04 -13.64
N ALA A 204 -2.37 -1.23 -13.08
CA ALA A 204 -3.25 -2.36 -13.40
C ALA A 204 -4.69 -2.09 -12.89
N PRO A 205 -5.74 -2.54 -13.61
CA PRO A 205 -7.12 -2.21 -13.26
C PRO A 205 -7.57 -2.84 -11.95
N VAL A 206 -7.02 -3.99 -11.60
CA VAL A 206 -7.30 -4.72 -10.36
C VAL A 206 -6.09 -5.58 -9.99
N GLY A 207 -6.06 -6.04 -8.73
CA GLY A 207 -5.24 -7.15 -8.32
C GLY A 207 -4.12 -6.81 -7.35
N ALA A 208 -3.79 -7.83 -6.61
CA ALA A 208 -2.70 -7.89 -5.65
C ALA A 208 -2.11 -9.31 -5.65
N ALA A 209 -0.97 -9.49 -5.01
CA ALA A 209 -0.46 -10.82 -4.71
C ALA A 209 -0.07 -10.92 -3.24
N LEU A 210 -0.22 -12.13 -2.68
CA LEU A 210 0.32 -12.52 -1.39
C LEU A 210 1.42 -13.55 -1.63
N ALA A 211 2.59 -13.35 -1.04
CA ALA A 211 3.73 -14.23 -1.19
C ALA A 211 4.25 -14.70 0.18
N GLY A 212 4.76 -15.92 0.24
CA GLY A 212 5.29 -16.56 1.45
C GLY A 212 5.98 -17.88 1.15
N THR A 213 6.05 -18.74 2.18
CA THR A 213 6.49 -20.13 1.99
C THR A 213 5.45 -20.90 1.18
N ARG A 214 5.85 -22.00 0.58
CA ARG A 214 4.94 -22.89 -0.18
C ARG A 214 3.78 -23.36 0.70
N GLU A 215 4.07 -23.78 1.92
CA GLU A 215 3.06 -24.27 2.87
C GLU A 215 2.00 -23.20 3.19
N LEU A 216 2.43 -21.96 3.51
CA LEU A 216 1.50 -20.84 3.74
C LEU A 216 0.67 -20.52 2.50
N MET A 217 1.24 -20.61 1.31
CA MET A 217 0.51 -20.30 0.08
C MET A 217 -0.43 -21.44 -0.33
N ASP A 218 -0.13 -22.68 0.00
CA ASP A 218 -1.05 -23.81 -0.21
C ASP A 218 -2.31 -23.67 0.67
N GLU A 219 -2.17 -23.27 1.94
CA GLU A 219 -3.30 -22.87 2.79
C GLU A 219 -3.96 -21.59 2.28
N GLY A 220 -3.17 -20.60 1.86
CA GLY A 220 -3.62 -19.32 1.31
C GLY A 220 -4.54 -19.46 0.11
N TRP A 221 -4.33 -20.48 -0.74
CA TRP A 221 -5.23 -20.79 -1.86
C TRP A 221 -6.65 -21.12 -1.37
N GLN A 222 -6.77 -21.91 -0.30
CA GLN A 222 -8.07 -22.25 0.30
C GLN A 222 -8.72 -21.03 0.96
N VAL A 223 -7.91 -20.19 1.63
CA VAL A 223 -8.38 -18.93 2.22
C VAL A 223 -8.89 -17.98 1.13
N ARG A 224 -8.14 -17.81 0.03
CA ARG A 224 -8.57 -17.05 -1.15
C ARG A 224 -9.92 -17.53 -1.67
N LYS A 225 -10.10 -18.86 -1.79
CA LYS A 225 -11.36 -19.46 -2.23
C LYS A 225 -12.50 -19.16 -1.27
N ARG A 226 -12.25 -19.30 0.04
CA ARG A 226 -13.23 -19.02 1.10
C ARG A 226 -13.69 -17.57 1.11
N PHE A 227 -12.77 -16.62 0.85
CA PHE A 227 -13.07 -15.19 0.77
C PHE A 227 -13.70 -14.77 -0.57
N GLY A 228 -13.97 -15.71 -1.47
CA GLY A 228 -14.59 -15.42 -2.77
C GLY A 228 -13.62 -14.99 -3.88
N GLY A 229 -12.31 -15.06 -3.65
CA GLY A 229 -11.27 -14.67 -4.60
C GLY A 229 -10.83 -15.76 -5.59
N GLY A 230 -11.49 -16.94 -5.58
CA GLY A 230 -11.24 -17.98 -6.59
C GLY A 230 -11.94 -17.64 -7.91
N MET A 231 -11.24 -16.89 -8.76
CA MET A 231 -11.71 -16.51 -10.09
C MET A 231 -11.54 -17.67 -11.09
N ARG A 232 -11.95 -17.47 -12.34
CA ARG A 232 -11.84 -18.44 -13.43
C ARG A 232 -10.73 -18.02 -14.40
N GLN A 233 -11.07 -17.45 -15.56
CA GLN A 233 -10.12 -17.01 -16.58
C GLN A 233 -9.53 -15.64 -16.21
N SER A 234 -8.86 -15.56 -15.05
CA SER A 234 -8.30 -14.33 -14.53
C SER A 234 -6.97 -13.92 -15.14
N GLY A 235 -6.45 -14.72 -16.08
CA GLY A 235 -5.28 -14.37 -16.88
C GLY A 235 -5.40 -13.05 -17.61
N ILE A 236 -6.63 -12.64 -17.99
CA ILE A 236 -6.89 -11.30 -18.54
C ILE A 236 -6.42 -10.21 -17.57
N LEU A 237 -6.68 -10.37 -16.28
CA LEU A 237 -6.30 -9.41 -15.24
C LEU A 237 -4.81 -9.54 -14.89
N ALA A 238 -4.31 -10.77 -14.81
CA ALA A 238 -2.91 -11.05 -14.54
C ALA A 238 -1.99 -10.52 -15.65
N ALA A 239 -2.41 -10.50 -16.91
CA ALA A 239 -1.66 -9.93 -18.02
C ALA A 239 -1.42 -8.43 -17.82
N ALA A 240 -2.39 -7.69 -17.30
CA ALA A 240 -2.22 -6.28 -16.95
C ALA A 240 -1.14 -6.10 -15.87
N ALA A 241 -1.15 -6.94 -14.84
CA ALA A 241 -0.17 -6.91 -13.76
C ALA A 241 1.24 -7.27 -14.25
N LEU A 242 1.39 -8.28 -15.10
CA LEU A 242 2.67 -8.63 -15.74
C LEU A 242 3.21 -7.46 -16.57
N HIS A 243 2.38 -6.89 -17.45
CA HIS A 243 2.76 -5.71 -18.23
C HIS A 243 3.18 -4.54 -17.34
N ALA A 244 2.47 -4.33 -16.23
CA ALA A 244 2.79 -3.29 -15.27
C ALA A 244 4.16 -3.49 -14.59
N LEU A 245 4.49 -4.72 -14.21
CA LEU A 245 5.79 -5.05 -13.64
C LEU A 245 6.94 -4.83 -14.62
N ASP A 246 6.72 -5.13 -15.90
CA ASP A 246 7.78 -5.02 -16.92
C ASP A 246 7.97 -3.56 -17.39
N VAL A 247 6.91 -2.76 -17.47
CA VAL A 247 6.93 -1.44 -18.12
C VAL A 247 6.74 -0.30 -17.13
N GLN A 248 5.84 -0.42 -16.16
CA GLN A 248 5.49 0.71 -15.28
C GLN A 248 6.35 0.79 -14.02
N LEU A 249 6.89 -0.32 -13.55
CA LEU A 249 7.72 -0.33 -12.33
C LEU A 249 8.88 0.68 -12.39
N PRO A 250 9.68 0.78 -13.47
CA PRO A 250 10.72 1.81 -13.59
C PRO A 250 10.17 3.24 -13.62
N CYS A 251 8.92 3.45 -14.07
CA CYS A 251 8.32 4.77 -14.21
C CYS A 251 7.94 5.40 -12.87
N LEU A 252 7.85 4.62 -11.78
CA LEU A 252 7.54 5.15 -10.44
C LEU A 252 8.54 6.23 -9.97
N ALA A 253 9.79 6.18 -10.44
CA ALA A 253 10.78 7.21 -10.13
C ALA A 253 10.36 8.60 -10.63
N ALA A 254 9.68 8.68 -11.78
CA ALA A 254 9.18 9.94 -12.31
C ALA A 254 8.03 10.50 -11.44
N ASP A 255 7.15 9.63 -10.93
CA ASP A 255 6.08 10.03 -10.01
C ASP A 255 6.66 10.58 -8.70
N HIS A 256 7.73 9.98 -8.17
CA HIS A 256 8.43 10.49 -7.00
C HIS A 256 9.08 11.87 -7.26
N ALA A 257 9.68 12.05 -8.42
CA ALA A 257 10.28 13.33 -8.80
C ALA A 257 9.22 14.44 -8.91
N ARG A 258 8.05 14.15 -9.51
CA ARG A 258 6.91 15.07 -9.61
C ARG A 258 6.34 15.41 -8.24
N ALA A 259 6.17 14.42 -7.37
CA ALA A 259 5.73 14.62 -5.99
C ALA A 259 6.68 15.56 -5.23
N ALA A 260 7.99 15.32 -5.33
CA ALA A 260 8.99 16.16 -4.70
C ALA A 260 9.05 17.58 -5.27
N ALA A 261 8.85 17.75 -6.59
CA ALA A 261 8.80 19.06 -7.23
C ALA A 261 7.55 19.84 -6.79
N PHE A 262 6.39 19.19 -6.80
CA PHE A 262 5.13 19.75 -6.31
C PHE A 262 5.26 20.18 -4.84
N ALA A 263 5.78 19.30 -3.97
CA ALA A 263 5.98 19.59 -2.56
C ALA A 263 6.79 20.85 -2.32
N ARG A 264 7.92 21.03 -3.04
CA ARG A 264 8.73 22.24 -2.96
C ARG A 264 8.02 23.49 -3.44
N ALA A 265 7.18 23.38 -4.46
CA ALA A 265 6.48 24.52 -5.03
C ALA A 265 5.35 25.04 -4.15
N VAL A 266 4.68 24.15 -3.37
CA VAL A 266 3.55 24.54 -2.53
C VAL A 266 3.92 24.76 -1.06
N ASP A 267 5.16 24.42 -0.64
CA ASP A 267 5.62 24.63 0.73
C ASP A 267 5.71 26.13 1.08
N GLY A 268 5.13 26.49 2.21
CA GLY A 268 5.03 27.89 2.67
C GLY A 268 3.88 28.69 2.06
N ALA A 269 3.15 28.19 1.06
CA ALA A 269 2.00 28.89 0.51
C ALA A 269 0.89 29.03 1.56
N GLY A 270 0.50 30.27 1.89
CA GLY A 270 -0.51 30.55 2.92
C GLY A 270 -0.15 29.97 4.30
N ASP A 271 1.12 29.94 4.65
CA ASP A 271 1.67 29.35 5.88
C ASP A 271 1.47 27.83 6.00
N ALA A 272 1.09 27.16 4.92
CA ALA A 272 1.03 25.70 4.88
C ALA A 272 2.44 25.09 4.97
N ARG A 273 2.52 23.92 5.59
CA ARG A 273 3.78 23.15 5.70
C ARG A 273 3.65 21.84 4.95
N VAL A 274 4.61 21.56 4.09
CA VAL A 274 4.67 20.31 3.37
C VAL A 274 5.66 19.36 4.02
N VAL A 275 5.20 18.15 4.35
CA VAL A 275 6.11 17.09 4.76
C VAL A 275 6.85 16.60 3.51
N PRO A 276 8.20 16.68 3.45
CA PRO A 276 8.95 16.18 2.30
C PRO A 276 8.58 14.73 1.98
N PRO A 277 8.11 14.41 0.77
CA PRO A 277 7.68 13.07 0.42
C PRO A 277 8.87 12.14 0.22
N ASP A 278 8.79 10.91 0.77
CA ASP A 278 9.75 9.85 0.47
C ASP A 278 9.47 9.22 -0.90
N THR A 279 8.21 9.25 -1.35
CA THR A 279 7.74 8.61 -2.59
C THR A 279 6.73 9.50 -3.32
N ASN A 280 5.59 8.97 -3.72
CA ASN A 280 4.58 9.61 -4.55
C ASN A 280 3.45 10.31 -3.77
N ILE A 281 3.49 10.31 -2.42
CA ILE A 281 2.45 10.91 -1.58
C ILE A 281 2.97 12.19 -0.93
N VAL A 282 2.24 13.29 -1.11
CA VAL A 282 2.54 14.59 -0.50
C VAL A 282 1.48 14.91 0.54
N MET A 283 1.90 15.21 1.76
CA MET A 283 1.04 15.68 2.84
C MET A 283 1.28 17.17 3.08
N ILE A 284 0.18 17.95 3.08
CA ILE A 284 0.19 19.40 3.27
C ILE A 284 -0.56 19.71 4.56
N ASP A 285 0.14 20.20 5.57
CA ASP A 285 -0.42 20.64 6.83
C ASP A 285 -0.83 22.12 6.74
N LEU A 286 -2.09 22.40 7.02
CA LEU A 286 -2.64 23.75 7.03
C LEU A 286 -2.47 24.38 8.42
N PRO A 287 -2.25 25.71 8.49
CA PRO A 287 -2.18 26.42 9.76
C PRO A 287 -3.53 26.40 10.49
N PRO A 288 -3.55 26.66 11.82
CA PRO A 288 -4.78 26.76 12.59
C PRO A 288 -5.77 27.76 11.98
N GLY A 289 -7.04 27.38 11.93
CA GLY A 289 -8.12 28.19 11.38
C GLY A 289 -8.35 28.02 9.87
N ARG A 290 -7.56 27.19 9.19
CA ARG A 290 -7.77 26.80 7.78
C ARG A 290 -8.48 25.45 7.72
N ASP A 291 -9.37 25.30 6.73
CA ASP A 291 -10.15 24.06 6.53
C ASP A 291 -9.70 23.33 5.26
N ALA A 292 -9.15 22.13 5.44
CA ALA A 292 -8.71 21.28 4.34
C ALA A 292 -9.85 20.90 3.38
N PHE A 293 -11.09 20.75 3.87
CA PHE A 293 -12.23 20.45 3.02
C PHE A 293 -12.61 21.65 2.13
N ALA A 294 -12.50 22.88 2.65
CA ALA A 294 -12.72 24.09 1.87
C ALA A 294 -11.63 24.27 0.80
N ALA A 295 -10.35 24.08 1.19
CA ALA A 295 -9.22 24.18 0.26
C ALA A 295 -9.31 23.15 -0.87
N VAL A 296 -9.67 21.89 -0.55
CA VAL A 296 -9.85 20.84 -1.57
C VAL A 296 -10.99 21.16 -2.53
N ARG A 297 -12.10 21.73 -2.04
CA ARG A 297 -13.21 22.19 -2.91
C ARG A 297 -12.75 23.31 -3.85
N ALA A 298 -12.03 24.31 -3.33
CA ALA A 298 -11.52 25.40 -4.15
C ALA A 298 -10.51 24.90 -5.22
N ALA A 299 -9.65 23.97 -4.88
CA ALA A 299 -8.76 23.32 -5.84
C ALA A 299 -9.53 22.55 -6.92
N ALA A 300 -10.60 21.84 -6.54
CA ALA A 300 -11.45 21.12 -7.47
C ALA A 300 -12.17 22.06 -8.45
N ASP A 301 -12.68 23.20 -7.99
CA ASP A 301 -13.28 24.24 -8.82
C ASP A 301 -12.27 24.81 -9.83
N ALA A 302 -10.98 24.83 -9.45
CA ALA A 302 -9.87 25.22 -10.31
C ALA A 302 -9.27 24.06 -11.14
N GLY A 303 -9.87 22.86 -11.09
CA GLY A 303 -9.51 21.72 -11.95
C GLY A 303 -8.48 20.76 -11.36
N VAL A 304 -8.16 20.85 -10.05
CA VAL A 304 -7.23 19.93 -9.37
C VAL A 304 -7.97 19.16 -8.26
N LEU A 305 -8.02 17.86 -8.36
CA LEU A 305 -8.70 17.00 -7.39
C LEU A 305 -7.68 16.48 -6.36
N LEU A 306 -7.96 16.76 -5.09
CA LEU A 306 -7.15 16.36 -3.93
C LEU A 306 -8.00 15.59 -2.91
N SER A 307 -7.37 14.96 -1.91
CA SER A 307 -8.08 14.32 -0.79
C SER A 307 -7.87 15.10 0.51
N PRO A 308 -8.93 15.51 1.22
CA PRO A 308 -8.79 15.95 2.60
C PRO A 308 -8.43 14.73 3.46
N TRP A 309 -7.28 14.78 4.14
CA TRP A 309 -6.82 13.69 5.00
C TRP A 309 -7.33 13.84 6.44
N SER A 310 -7.40 15.08 6.88
CA SER A 310 -8.01 15.49 8.15
C SER A 310 -8.56 16.91 8.01
N PRO A 311 -9.21 17.50 9.00
CA PRO A 311 -9.67 18.88 8.92
C PRO A 311 -8.58 19.91 8.60
N THR A 312 -7.33 19.59 8.92
CA THR A 312 -6.17 20.48 8.73
C THR A 312 -5.06 19.89 7.86
N ARG A 313 -5.31 18.78 7.16
CA ARG A 313 -4.30 18.14 6.31
C ARG A 313 -4.89 17.72 4.98
N ILE A 314 -4.18 18.02 3.90
CA ILE A 314 -4.50 17.62 2.53
C ILE A 314 -3.49 16.57 2.08
N ARG A 315 -3.95 15.60 1.26
CA ARG A 315 -3.11 14.62 0.60
C ARG A 315 -3.19 14.79 -0.91
N ALA A 316 -2.03 14.82 -1.58
CA ALA A 316 -1.89 14.67 -3.02
C ALA A 316 -1.09 13.40 -3.34
N VAL A 317 -1.49 12.62 -4.35
CA VAL A 317 -0.82 11.38 -4.75
C VAL A 317 -0.49 11.44 -6.24
N PHE A 318 0.79 11.32 -6.57
CA PHE A 318 1.28 11.33 -7.95
C PHE A 318 1.28 9.92 -8.53
N HIS A 319 0.99 9.82 -9.83
CA HIS A 319 0.85 8.54 -10.53
C HIS A 319 0.97 8.73 -12.05
N LEU A 320 1.01 7.63 -12.79
CA LEU A 320 1.30 7.56 -14.22
C LEU A 320 0.43 8.45 -15.14
N ASP A 321 -0.80 8.82 -14.71
CA ASP A 321 -1.70 9.68 -15.49
C ASP A 321 -1.45 11.19 -15.26
N VAL A 322 -0.41 11.54 -14.48
CA VAL A 322 -0.01 12.92 -14.20
C VAL A 322 1.38 13.16 -14.79
N ASP A 323 1.45 13.89 -15.89
CA ASP A 323 2.71 14.29 -16.50
C ASP A 323 3.35 15.53 -15.84
N ASP A 324 4.51 15.96 -16.33
CA ASP A 324 5.26 17.06 -15.76
C ASP A 324 4.53 18.41 -15.88
N GLU A 325 3.80 18.63 -16.98
CA GLU A 325 2.99 19.83 -17.21
C GLU A 325 1.80 19.88 -16.25
N SER A 326 1.07 18.78 -16.13
CA SER A 326 -0.03 18.62 -15.17
C SER A 326 0.44 18.80 -13.73
N ALA A 327 1.60 18.24 -13.38
CA ALA A 327 2.18 18.37 -12.04
C ALA A 327 2.51 19.85 -11.70
N LYS A 328 3.06 20.59 -12.66
CA LYS A 328 3.35 22.02 -12.52
C LYS A 328 2.05 22.85 -12.40
N MET A 329 1.08 22.62 -13.29
CA MET A 329 -0.23 23.29 -13.20
C MET A 329 -0.92 23.02 -11.87
N ALA A 330 -0.85 21.79 -11.36
CA ALA A 330 -1.42 21.45 -10.06
C ALA A 330 -0.72 22.20 -8.93
N ALA A 331 0.61 22.39 -9.00
CA ALA A 331 1.35 23.16 -8.00
C ALA A 331 0.94 24.64 -8.01
N ASP A 332 0.80 25.26 -9.19
CA ASP A 332 0.37 26.64 -9.34
C ASP A 332 -1.05 26.83 -8.75
N VAL A 333 -2.01 26.00 -9.13
CA VAL A 333 -3.39 26.06 -8.62
C VAL A 333 -3.45 25.87 -7.10
N VAL A 334 -2.73 24.86 -6.57
CA VAL A 334 -2.74 24.60 -5.12
C VAL A 334 -2.05 25.71 -4.36
N GLY A 335 -0.94 26.26 -4.90
CA GLY A 335 -0.25 27.42 -4.34
C GLY A 335 -1.18 28.66 -4.23
N ASP A 336 -1.94 28.97 -5.29
CA ASP A 336 -2.90 30.06 -5.31
C ASP A 336 -4.04 29.85 -4.30
N VAL A 337 -4.61 28.65 -4.26
CA VAL A 337 -5.67 28.27 -3.29
C VAL A 337 -5.18 28.41 -1.86
N LEU A 338 -3.98 27.92 -1.56
CA LEU A 338 -3.41 28.03 -0.22
C LEU A 338 -3.01 29.48 0.12
N GLY A 339 -2.58 30.29 -0.85
CA GLY A 339 -2.26 31.71 -0.68
C GLY A 339 -3.46 32.63 -0.49
N ALA A 340 -4.65 32.21 -0.91
CA ALA A 340 -5.88 33.00 -0.80
C ALA A 340 -6.29 33.20 0.68
N ARG A 341 -6.67 34.46 1.02
CA ARG A 341 -7.20 34.79 2.36
C ARG A 341 -8.66 34.34 2.46
N GLY A 342 -9.01 33.58 3.49
CA GLY A 342 -10.40 33.20 3.80
C GLY A 342 -10.83 31.80 3.40
N ILE A 343 -9.91 30.92 3.06
CA ILE A 343 -10.16 29.47 2.88
C ILE A 343 -9.71 28.70 4.12
#